data_ea3c2f2059dcfd7034f3488bb441956a
#
_entry.id   ea3c2f2059dcfd7034f3488bb441956a
#
_cell.length_a   1.000
_cell.length_b   1.000
_cell.length_c   1.000
_cell.angle_alpha   90.00
_cell.angle_beta   90.00
_cell.angle_gamma   90.00
#
_symmetry.space_group_name_H-M   'P 1'
#
loop_
_entity.id
_entity.type
_entity.pdbx_description
1 polymer ?
#
loop_
_entity_poly.entity_id
_entity_poly.type
_entity_poly.pdbx_seq_one_letter_code
_entity_poly.pdbx_strand_id
1 'polypeptide(L)'
;MSPQAIDIVFCTNMISVGVDIPRLGLMLVHGQPRTTSEYIQASSRVGRRYPGLVVTVYNHARSKDRSIYESFKNYHQSFYKYVESVSLTPFSSGARDRALPAIFIALAKHYGVKSPAINDNDLPALKKAKDWILTTVSKVDDEEHDQTEREIDKIIRLWRSRAINDWGRMRGRTTSVVLMGDIGEPENDHHTFKAPMSMRSVDSGISIEFHRPEESE
;
A
#
# COMPACT_ATOMS: atom_id res chain seq x y z
N MET A 1 -11.95 10.48 38.29
CA MET A 1 -11.30 9.98 37.04
C MET A 1 -10.02 9.28 37.44
N SER A 2 -9.69 8.14 36.82
CA SER A 2 -8.42 7.46 37.12
C SER A 2 -7.25 8.36 36.66
N PRO A 3 -6.20 8.56 37.46
CA PRO A 3 -5.05 9.38 37.08
C PRO A 3 -4.27 8.87 35.86
N GLN A 4 -4.64 7.72 35.31
CA GLN A 4 -4.07 7.11 34.11
C GLN A 4 -5.01 7.12 32.90
N ALA A 5 -6.12 7.87 32.93
CA ALA A 5 -7.04 7.95 31.81
C ALA A 5 -6.43 8.76 30.66
N ILE A 6 -6.38 8.17 29.46
CA ILE A 6 -5.96 8.87 28.24
C ILE A 6 -7.13 9.73 27.77
N ASP A 7 -6.91 11.05 27.66
CA ASP A 7 -7.93 12.00 27.27
C ASP A 7 -7.91 12.31 25.78
N ILE A 8 -6.73 12.24 25.13
CA ILE A 8 -6.52 12.54 23.71
C ILE A 8 -5.68 11.45 23.07
N VAL A 9 -6.11 11.00 21.89
CA VAL A 9 -5.36 10.03 21.06
C VAL A 9 -5.10 10.64 19.68
N PHE A 10 -3.85 10.73 19.31
CA PHE A 10 -3.43 11.07 17.95
C PHE A 10 -3.21 9.78 17.15
N CYS A 11 -3.84 9.70 15.99
CA CYS A 11 -3.71 8.53 15.13
C CYS A 11 -3.85 8.92 13.65
N THR A 12 -3.28 8.10 12.79
CA THR A 12 -3.49 8.15 11.34
C THR A 12 -4.71 7.27 10.98
N ASN A 13 -4.70 6.63 9.85
CA ASN A 13 -5.76 5.71 9.40
C ASN A 13 -5.99 4.48 10.32
N MET A 14 -5.16 4.28 11.35
CA MET A 14 -5.29 3.17 12.30
C MET A 14 -6.64 3.14 13.02
N ILE A 15 -7.25 4.30 13.24
CA ILE A 15 -8.56 4.38 13.92
C ILE A 15 -9.68 3.73 13.10
N SER A 16 -9.59 3.78 11.77
CA SER A 16 -10.59 3.17 10.88
C SER A 16 -10.58 1.64 10.93
N VAL A 17 -9.48 1.00 11.37
CA VAL A 17 -9.23 -0.42 11.13
C VAL A 17 -9.46 -1.33 12.33
N GLY A 18 -9.60 -0.85 13.53
CA GLY A 18 -9.77 -1.81 14.63
C GLY A 18 -9.79 -1.24 16.04
N VAL A 19 -9.56 0.06 16.18
CA VAL A 19 -9.65 0.71 17.50
C VAL A 19 -11.10 0.86 17.86
N ASP A 20 -11.53 0.22 18.94
CA ASP A 20 -12.87 0.35 19.49
C ASP A 20 -12.81 0.95 20.89
N ILE A 21 -13.14 2.23 20.99
CA ILE A 21 -13.19 2.95 22.26
C ILE A 21 -14.60 3.50 22.42
N PRO A 22 -15.50 2.82 23.17
CA PRO A 22 -16.92 3.19 23.26
C PRO A 22 -17.19 4.59 23.82
N ARG A 23 -16.24 5.17 24.56
CA ARG A 23 -16.34 6.50 25.18
C ARG A 23 -15.93 7.67 24.29
N LEU A 24 -15.51 7.42 23.04
CA LEU A 24 -15.15 8.51 22.12
C LEU A 24 -16.38 9.36 21.81
N GLY A 25 -16.35 10.60 22.29
CA GLY A 25 -17.41 11.60 22.08
C GLY A 25 -17.05 12.68 21.06
N LEU A 26 -15.75 12.91 20.82
CA LEU A 26 -15.26 13.92 19.89
C LEU A 26 -14.18 13.34 19.00
N MET A 27 -14.26 13.65 17.70
CA MET A 27 -13.22 13.35 16.74
C MET A 27 -12.90 14.60 15.92
N LEU A 28 -11.61 14.91 15.79
CA LEU A 28 -11.11 15.91 14.87
C LEU A 28 -10.44 15.18 13.68
N VAL A 29 -10.96 15.40 12.47
CA VAL A 29 -10.42 14.85 11.24
C VAL A 29 -9.67 15.96 10.51
N HIS A 30 -8.35 15.84 10.37
CA HIS A 30 -7.51 16.81 9.66
C HIS A 30 -7.37 16.44 8.18
N GLY A 31 -8.13 17.09 7.34
CA GLY A 31 -8.28 16.79 5.91
C GLY A 31 -9.21 15.62 5.62
N GLN A 32 -9.86 15.65 4.46
CA GLN A 32 -10.72 14.55 4.03
C GLN A 32 -9.87 13.30 3.74
N PRO A 33 -10.24 12.12 4.26
CA PRO A 33 -9.64 10.84 3.87
C PRO A 33 -9.67 10.61 2.36
N ARG A 34 -8.81 9.73 1.87
CA ARG A 34 -8.70 9.49 0.40
C ARG A 34 -9.98 8.92 -0.18
N THR A 35 -10.61 8.01 0.54
CA THR A 35 -11.87 7.41 0.12
C THR A 35 -13.01 7.79 1.05
N THR A 36 -14.21 7.83 0.52
CA THR A 36 -15.42 8.05 1.30
C THR A 36 -15.66 6.89 2.27
N SER A 37 -15.33 5.67 1.86
CA SER A 37 -15.39 4.50 2.73
C SER A 37 -14.50 4.63 3.97
N GLU A 38 -13.29 5.16 3.82
CA GLU A 38 -12.37 5.42 4.94
C GLU A 38 -12.95 6.49 5.89
N TYR A 39 -13.52 7.56 5.34
CA TYR A 39 -14.19 8.59 6.12
C TYR A 39 -15.35 8.03 6.94
N ILE A 40 -16.19 7.18 6.34
CA ILE A 40 -17.29 6.50 7.02
C ILE A 40 -16.77 5.60 8.14
N GLN A 41 -15.76 4.77 7.84
CA GLN A 41 -15.17 3.86 8.81
C GLN A 41 -14.53 4.58 10.01
N ALA A 42 -13.86 5.71 9.76
CA ALA A 42 -13.26 6.51 10.82
C ALA A 42 -14.33 7.22 11.67
N SER A 43 -15.25 7.95 11.04
CA SER A 43 -16.27 8.74 11.73
C SER A 43 -17.24 7.88 12.52
N SER A 44 -17.54 6.65 12.07
CA SER A 44 -18.38 5.69 12.78
C SER A 44 -17.79 5.17 14.10
N ARG A 45 -16.55 5.52 14.43
CA ARG A 45 -15.91 5.15 15.70
C ARG A 45 -16.31 6.09 16.86
N VAL A 46 -16.93 7.20 16.55
CA VAL A 46 -17.41 8.20 17.54
C VAL A 46 -18.91 8.09 17.71
N GLY A 47 -19.37 8.36 18.90
CA GLY A 47 -20.80 8.36 19.20
C GLY A 47 -21.43 6.97 19.36
N ARG A 48 -20.65 5.94 19.70
CA ARG A 48 -21.15 4.56 19.83
C ARG A 48 -22.03 4.35 21.05
N ARG A 49 -21.66 4.93 22.18
CA ARG A 49 -22.37 4.78 23.42
C ARG A 49 -23.20 6.02 23.77
N TYR A 50 -22.69 7.19 23.42
CA TYR A 50 -23.31 8.49 23.64
C TYR A 50 -23.23 9.30 22.35
N PRO A 51 -24.10 10.30 22.14
CA PRO A 51 -23.95 11.19 20.99
C PRO A 51 -22.53 11.75 20.89
N GLY A 52 -21.98 11.75 19.71
CA GLY A 52 -20.62 12.21 19.42
C GLY A 52 -20.59 13.29 18.35
N LEU A 53 -19.50 14.03 18.33
CA LEU A 53 -19.25 15.09 17.36
C LEU A 53 -18.02 14.75 16.52
N VAL A 54 -18.16 14.85 15.19
CA VAL A 54 -17.03 14.78 14.26
C VAL A 54 -16.83 16.16 13.65
N VAL A 55 -15.64 16.70 13.81
CA VAL A 55 -15.23 17.98 13.24
C VAL A 55 -14.18 17.72 12.16
N THR A 56 -14.47 18.06 10.92
CA THR A 56 -13.51 17.93 9.81
C THR A 56 -12.91 19.28 9.48
N VAL A 57 -11.59 19.37 9.57
CA VAL A 57 -10.81 20.56 9.18
C VAL A 57 -10.30 20.34 7.77
N TYR A 58 -10.90 21.03 6.80
CA TYR A 58 -10.54 20.91 5.40
C TYR A 58 -9.31 21.76 5.05
N ASN A 59 -8.47 21.21 4.19
CA ASN A 59 -7.31 21.93 3.66
C ASN A 59 -7.68 22.58 2.31
N HIS A 60 -7.68 23.92 2.26
CA HIS A 60 -8.04 24.68 1.06
C HIS A 60 -7.12 24.43 -0.14
N ALA A 61 -5.87 24.01 0.09
CA ALA A 61 -4.92 23.68 -0.96
C ALA A 61 -5.21 22.32 -1.63
N ARG A 62 -6.05 21.48 -1.02
CA ARG A 62 -6.43 20.17 -1.58
C ARG A 62 -7.75 20.29 -2.32
N SER A 63 -7.74 20.00 -3.61
CA SER A 63 -8.93 20.09 -4.49
C SER A 63 -10.11 19.26 -3.97
N LYS A 64 -9.85 18.06 -3.46
CA LYS A 64 -10.88 17.18 -2.89
C LYS A 64 -11.53 17.80 -1.65
N ASP A 65 -10.74 18.32 -0.74
CA ASP A 65 -11.24 18.95 0.50
C ASP A 65 -12.14 20.14 0.17
N ARG A 66 -11.72 20.97 -0.79
CA ARG A 66 -12.47 22.13 -1.24
C ARG A 66 -13.79 21.74 -1.89
N SER A 67 -13.78 20.75 -2.78
CA SER A 67 -14.99 20.24 -3.43
C SER A 67 -16.02 19.70 -2.42
N ILE A 68 -15.56 18.96 -1.41
CA ILE A 68 -16.44 18.42 -0.38
C ILE A 68 -16.96 19.51 0.55
N TYR A 69 -16.15 20.53 0.85
CA TYR A 69 -16.58 21.68 1.63
C TYR A 69 -17.68 22.47 0.91
N GLU A 70 -17.51 22.74 -0.38
CA GLU A 70 -18.50 23.44 -1.21
C GLU A 70 -19.83 22.70 -1.30
N SER A 71 -19.79 21.36 -1.31
CA SER A 71 -20.98 20.49 -1.36
C SER A 71 -21.32 19.82 -0.02
N PHE A 72 -20.87 20.36 1.09
CA PHE A 72 -20.88 19.71 2.42
C PHE A 72 -22.23 19.08 2.78
N LYS A 73 -23.32 19.82 2.66
CA LYS A 73 -24.67 19.32 3.02
C LYS A 73 -25.07 18.14 2.14
N ASN A 74 -24.93 18.28 0.85
CA ASN A 74 -25.30 17.23 -0.13
C ASN A 74 -24.46 15.97 0.07
N TYR A 75 -23.16 16.14 0.29
CA TYR A 75 -22.23 15.05 0.55
C TYR A 75 -22.63 14.28 1.81
N HIS A 76 -22.83 14.95 2.95
CA HIS A 76 -23.13 14.30 4.22
C HIS A 76 -24.55 13.73 4.30
N GLN A 77 -25.53 14.30 3.57
CA GLN A 77 -26.89 13.75 3.51
C GLN A 77 -26.97 12.43 2.74
N SER A 78 -26.00 12.18 1.85
CA SER A 78 -26.03 11.02 0.97
C SER A 78 -24.63 10.43 0.72
N PHE A 79 -23.71 10.50 1.70
CA PHE A 79 -22.32 10.13 1.47
C PHE A 79 -22.11 8.68 1.07
N TYR A 80 -23.05 7.77 1.32
CA TYR A 80 -23.01 6.40 0.79
C TYR A 80 -23.08 6.35 -0.74
N LYS A 81 -23.64 7.37 -1.42
CA LYS A 81 -23.63 7.48 -2.87
C LYS A 81 -22.24 7.82 -3.44
N TYR A 82 -21.39 8.40 -2.60
CA TYR A 82 -20.04 8.81 -2.97
C TYR A 82 -18.99 7.76 -2.61
N VAL A 83 -19.41 6.59 -2.12
CA VAL A 83 -18.48 5.49 -1.87
C VAL A 83 -17.94 5.02 -3.23
N GLU A 84 -16.64 5.11 -3.36
CA GLU A 84 -15.91 4.74 -4.56
C GLU A 84 -16.04 3.22 -4.80
N SER A 85 -16.31 2.82 -6.03
CA SER A 85 -16.27 1.42 -6.43
C SER A 85 -14.82 0.95 -6.39
N VAL A 86 -14.58 -0.19 -5.75
CA VAL A 86 -13.26 -0.83 -5.75
C VAL A 86 -13.22 -1.83 -6.89
N SER A 87 -12.31 -1.60 -7.83
CA SER A 87 -12.00 -2.58 -8.87
C SER A 87 -11.05 -3.63 -8.29
N LEU A 88 -11.42 -4.89 -8.39
CA LEU A 88 -10.57 -6.03 -8.04
C LEU A 88 -9.88 -6.52 -9.30
N THR A 89 -8.77 -5.91 -9.65
CA THR A 89 -7.89 -6.31 -10.75
C THR A 89 -6.53 -6.76 -10.20
N PRO A 90 -6.46 -7.95 -9.59
CA PRO A 90 -5.28 -8.39 -8.82
C PRO A 90 -4.04 -8.56 -9.70
N PHE A 91 -4.22 -8.75 -11.00
CA PHE A 91 -3.14 -8.93 -11.96
C PHE A 91 -2.92 -7.73 -12.90
N SER A 92 -3.55 -6.59 -12.63
CA SER A 92 -3.24 -5.36 -13.36
C SER A 92 -1.77 -4.95 -13.20
N SER A 93 -1.23 -4.21 -14.17
CA SER A 93 0.17 -3.74 -14.18
C SER A 93 0.59 -3.14 -12.84
N GLY A 94 -0.20 -2.20 -12.29
CA GLY A 94 0.11 -1.57 -11.00
C GLY A 94 0.10 -2.52 -9.80
N ALA A 95 -0.71 -3.58 -9.84
CA ALA A 95 -0.72 -4.61 -8.80
C ALA A 95 0.51 -5.53 -8.93
N ARG A 96 0.87 -5.93 -10.16
CA ARG A 96 2.07 -6.73 -10.42
C ARG A 96 3.34 -6.00 -10.00
N ASP A 97 3.51 -4.74 -10.39
CA ASP A 97 4.69 -3.95 -10.04
C ASP A 97 4.95 -3.91 -8.54
N ARG A 98 3.88 -3.88 -7.75
CA ARG A 98 3.97 -3.77 -6.28
C ARG A 98 4.05 -5.09 -5.55
N ALA A 99 3.37 -6.11 -6.02
CA ALA A 99 3.17 -7.34 -5.26
C ALA A 99 3.86 -8.57 -5.86
N LEU A 100 3.98 -8.65 -7.19
CA LEU A 100 4.45 -9.84 -7.87
C LEU A 100 5.86 -10.27 -7.43
N PRO A 101 6.87 -9.38 -7.29
CA PRO A 101 8.19 -9.81 -6.83
C PRO A 101 8.16 -10.46 -5.45
N ALA A 102 7.43 -9.86 -4.50
CA ALA A 102 7.33 -10.38 -3.15
C ALA A 102 6.61 -11.74 -3.10
N ILE A 103 5.50 -11.87 -3.83
CA ILE A 103 4.72 -13.11 -3.90
C ILE A 103 5.56 -14.20 -4.55
N PHE A 104 6.24 -13.91 -5.67
CA PHE A 104 7.07 -14.88 -6.37
C PHE A 104 8.23 -15.37 -5.49
N ILE A 105 8.94 -14.46 -4.80
CA ILE A 105 10.03 -14.80 -3.89
C ILE A 105 9.52 -15.63 -2.70
N ALA A 106 8.38 -15.28 -2.12
CA ALA A 106 7.79 -16.03 -1.02
C ALA A 106 7.43 -17.47 -1.45
N LEU A 107 6.84 -17.64 -2.63
CA LEU A 107 6.54 -18.96 -3.19
C LEU A 107 7.81 -19.75 -3.52
N ALA A 108 8.82 -19.11 -4.11
CA ALA A 108 10.11 -19.75 -4.38
C ALA A 108 10.75 -20.27 -3.10
N LYS A 109 10.74 -19.50 -2.00
CA LYS A 109 11.16 -19.95 -0.68
C LYS A 109 10.34 -21.13 -0.17
N HIS A 110 9.01 -21.05 -0.32
CA HIS A 110 8.13 -22.14 0.08
C HIS A 110 8.43 -23.43 -0.67
N TYR A 111 8.77 -23.37 -1.95
CA TYR A 111 9.11 -24.52 -2.79
C TYR A 111 10.58 -24.98 -2.66
N GLY A 112 11.39 -24.31 -1.85
CA GLY A 112 12.69 -24.86 -1.45
C GLY A 112 13.91 -23.96 -1.66
N VAL A 113 13.77 -22.74 -2.15
CA VAL A 113 14.90 -21.79 -2.22
C VAL A 113 15.30 -21.36 -0.81
N LYS A 114 16.52 -21.71 -0.41
CA LYS A 114 17.02 -21.48 0.96
C LYS A 114 17.97 -20.28 1.08
N SER A 115 18.59 -19.89 0.00
CA SER A 115 19.56 -18.79 -0.05
C SER A 115 19.02 -17.61 -0.83
N PRO A 116 19.32 -16.35 -0.46
CA PRO A 116 19.00 -15.19 -1.27
C PRO A 116 19.78 -15.16 -2.59
N ALA A 117 20.98 -15.78 -2.64
CA ALA A 117 21.72 -16.03 -3.87
C ALA A 117 21.24 -17.33 -4.50
N ILE A 118 20.48 -17.24 -5.59
CA ILE A 118 19.96 -18.41 -6.31
C ILE A 118 20.97 -18.98 -7.31
N ASN A 119 20.90 -20.28 -7.50
CA ASN A 119 21.73 -21.03 -8.42
C ASN A 119 20.91 -22.04 -9.23
N ASP A 120 21.54 -22.86 -10.05
CA ASP A 120 20.84 -23.79 -10.93
C ASP A 120 20.05 -24.88 -10.18
N ASN A 121 20.43 -25.21 -8.95
CA ASN A 121 19.69 -26.17 -8.12
C ASN A 121 18.32 -25.60 -7.66
N ASP A 122 18.14 -24.30 -7.69
CA ASP A 122 16.90 -23.63 -7.30
C ASP A 122 15.87 -23.56 -8.45
N LEU A 123 16.28 -23.84 -9.70
CA LEU A 123 15.42 -23.77 -10.89
C LEU A 123 14.12 -24.56 -10.77
N PRO A 124 14.09 -25.79 -10.20
CA PRO A 124 12.83 -26.52 -10.03
C PRO A 124 11.86 -25.81 -9.09
N ALA A 125 12.35 -25.17 -8.04
CA ALA A 125 11.52 -24.40 -7.09
C ALA A 125 10.97 -23.12 -7.72
N LEU A 126 11.81 -22.40 -8.47
CA LEU A 126 11.41 -21.22 -9.23
C LEU A 126 10.34 -21.56 -10.28
N LYS A 127 10.51 -22.69 -10.99
CA LYS A 127 9.53 -23.16 -11.97
C LYS A 127 8.19 -23.47 -11.29
N LYS A 128 8.17 -24.20 -10.18
CA LYS A 128 6.93 -24.48 -9.43
C LYS A 128 6.23 -23.20 -8.98
N ALA A 129 6.99 -22.21 -8.50
CA ALA A 129 6.42 -20.92 -8.12
C ALA A 129 5.79 -20.17 -9.31
N LYS A 130 6.49 -20.16 -10.46
CA LYS A 130 5.99 -19.60 -11.71
C LYS A 130 4.71 -20.29 -12.17
N ASP A 131 4.72 -21.61 -12.24
CA ASP A 131 3.58 -22.42 -12.71
C ASP A 131 2.36 -22.20 -11.81
N TRP A 132 2.55 -22.10 -10.50
CA TRP A 132 1.47 -21.85 -9.57
C TRP A 132 0.82 -20.47 -9.80
N ILE A 133 1.65 -19.42 -9.96
CA ILE A 133 1.15 -18.07 -10.23
C ILE A 133 0.40 -18.05 -11.56
N LEU A 134 0.98 -18.57 -12.64
CA LEU A 134 0.38 -18.55 -13.97
C LEU A 134 -0.93 -19.33 -14.02
N THR A 135 -0.99 -20.48 -13.34
CA THR A 135 -2.25 -21.24 -13.19
C THR A 135 -3.33 -20.42 -12.46
N THR A 136 -2.92 -19.61 -11.49
CA THR A 136 -3.86 -18.75 -10.76
C THR A 136 -4.32 -17.57 -11.62
N VAL A 137 -3.39 -16.95 -12.37
CA VAL A 137 -3.72 -15.88 -13.31
C VAL A 137 -4.73 -16.35 -14.34
N SER A 138 -4.46 -17.45 -15.03
CA SER A 138 -5.39 -17.98 -16.05
C SER A 138 -6.80 -18.31 -15.53
N LYS A 139 -6.93 -18.59 -14.23
CA LYS A 139 -8.26 -18.82 -13.62
C LYS A 139 -9.03 -17.54 -13.32
N VAL A 140 -8.35 -16.43 -13.12
CA VAL A 140 -8.94 -15.17 -12.66
C VAL A 140 -9.02 -14.15 -13.80
N ASP A 141 -7.98 -14.05 -14.61
CA ASP A 141 -7.84 -13.07 -15.67
C ASP A 141 -6.83 -13.59 -16.71
N ASP A 142 -7.29 -14.34 -17.67
CA ASP A 142 -6.43 -15.00 -18.67
C ASP A 142 -5.74 -14.00 -19.62
N GLU A 143 -6.30 -12.81 -19.79
CA GLU A 143 -5.69 -11.74 -20.61
C GLU A 143 -4.36 -11.25 -20.05
N GLU A 144 -4.18 -11.33 -18.74
CA GLU A 144 -2.96 -10.90 -18.03
C GLU A 144 -1.89 -12.01 -17.92
N HIS A 145 -2.16 -13.20 -18.43
CA HIS A 145 -1.27 -14.37 -18.35
C HIS A 145 0.12 -14.09 -18.96
N ASP A 146 0.17 -13.75 -20.22
CA ASP A 146 1.43 -13.59 -20.97
C ASP A 146 2.27 -12.43 -20.42
N GLN A 147 1.61 -11.38 -19.96
CA GLN A 147 2.32 -10.25 -19.37
C GLN A 147 2.91 -10.62 -18.00
N THR A 148 2.15 -11.36 -17.20
CA THR A 148 2.62 -11.86 -15.90
C THR A 148 3.80 -12.82 -16.07
N GLU A 149 3.75 -13.69 -17.06
CA GLU A 149 4.87 -14.60 -17.38
C GLU A 149 6.15 -13.82 -17.71
N ARG A 150 6.06 -12.83 -18.59
CA ARG A 150 7.20 -11.97 -18.96
C ARG A 150 7.82 -11.25 -17.77
N GLU A 151 6.99 -10.77 -16.87
CA GLU A 151 7.43 -10.09 -15.65
C GLU A 151 8.11 -11.06 -14.67
N ILE A 152 7.58 -12.27 -14.49
CA ILE A 152 8.24 -13.31 -13.67
C ILE A 152 9.61 -13.65 -14.26
N ASP A 153 9.73 -13.81 -15.57
CA ASP A 153 11.01 -14.09 -16.22
C ASP A 153 12.01 -12.94 -16.06
N LYS A 154 11.52 -11.69 -16.07
CA LYS A 154 12.34 -10.52 -15.75
C LYS A 154 12.81 -10.55 -14.29
N ILE A 155 11.94 -10.91 -13.36
CA ILE A 155 12.29 -11.05 -11.95
C ILE A 155 13.37 -12.11 -11.76
N ILE A 156 13.23 -13.28 -12.38
CA ILE A 156 14.23 -14.37 -12.30
C ILE A 156 15.58 -13.91 -12.84
N ARG A 157 15.58 -13.28 -14.04
CA ARG A 157 16.83 -12.76 -14.65
C ARG A 157 17.52 -11.75 -13.75
N LEU A 158 16.77 -10.79 -13.21
CA LEU A 158 17.31 -9.75 -12.34
C LEU A 158 17.81 -10.34 -11.01
N TRP A 159 17.11 -11.29 -10.44
CA TRP A 159 17.54 -11.99 -9.24
C TRP A 159 18.85 -12.74 -9.44
N ARG A 160 19.02 -13.44 -10.56
CA ARG A 160 20.25 -14.17 -10.90
C ARG A 160 21.44 -13.26 -11.24
N SER A 161 21.19 -12.06 -11.77
CA SER A 161 22.26 -11.16 -12.22
C SER A 161 22.95 -10.40 -11.10
N ARG A 162 22.40 -10.39 -9.88
CA ARG A 162 22.92 -9.64 -8.76
C ARG A 162 23.53 -10.55 -7.69
N ALA A 163 24.66 -10.10 -7.10
CA ALA A 163 25.27 -10.76 -5.95
C ALA A 163 24.50 -10.39 -4.67
N ILE A 164 23.44 -11.13 -4.38
CA ILE A 164 22.54 -10.85 -3.27
C ILE A 164 23.01 -11.62 -2.05
N ASN A 165 23.20 -10.92 -0.93
CA ASN A 165 23.73 -11.49 0.30
C ASN A 165 22.67 -11.66 1.39
N ASP A 166 21.53 -10.96 1.29
CA ASP A 166 20.47 -11.01 2.31
C ASP A 166 19.09 -10.94 1.66
N TRP A 167 18.10 -11.52 2.31
CA TRP A 167 16.70 -11.51 1.87
C TRP A 167 16.06 -10.12 1.91
N GLY A 168 16.49 -9.29 2.83
CA GLY A 168 15.98 -7.94 3.04
C GLY A 168 15.97 -7.52 4.50
N ARG A 169 16.01 -6.21 4.75
CA ARG A 169 15.90 -5.64 6.09
C ARG A 169 14.73 -4.70 6.18
N MET A 170 14.02 -4.79 7.27
CA MET A 170 12.83 -3.98 7.51
C MET A 170 13.11 -2.50 7.75
N ARG A 171 14.30 -2.10 8.23
CA ARG A 171 14.75 -0.71 8.39
C ARG A 171 16.25 -0.67 8.68
N GLY A 172 16.94 0.31 8.14
CA GLY A 172 18.33 0.66 8.47
C GLY A 172 19.24 0.76 7.25
N ARG A 173 20.34 1.51 7.38
CA ARG A 173 21.38 1.57 6.35
C ARG A 173 22.03 0.19 6.20
N THR A 174 21.98 -0.35 5.00
CA THR A 174 22.73 -1.55 4.65
C THR A 174 23.79 -1.21 3.61
N THR A 175 24.96 -1.82 3.76
CA THR A 175 26.03 -1.74 2.76
C THR A 175 26.03 -2.96 1.82
N SER A 176 25.19 -3.95 2.10
CA SER A 176 25.08 -5.19 1.30
C SER A 176 23.88 -5.09 0.34
N VAL A 177 23.99 -5.76 -0.80
CA VAL A 177 22.88 -5.90 -1.75
C VAL A 177 21.87 -6.87 -1.16
N VAL A 178 20.63 -6.39 -0.96
CA VAL A 178 19.51 -7.15 -0.43
C VAL A 178 18.49 -7.44 -1.52
N LEU A 179 17.75 -8.54 -1.36
CA LEU A 179 16.75 -8.94 -2.34
C LEU A 179 15.52 -8.05 -2.29
N MET A 180 14.99 -7.79 -1.11
CA MET A 180 13.75 -7.03 -0.90
C MET A 180 13.97 -5.78 -0.05
N GLY A 181 13.35 -4.67 -0.43
CA GLY A 181 13.29 -3.43 0.32
C GLY A 181 11.87 -2.87 0.39
N ASP A 182 11.70 -1.80 1.17
CA ASP A 182 10.42 -1.09 1.29
C ASP A 182 10.19 -0.14 0.11
N ILE A 183 8.96 -0.10 -0.38
CA ILE A 183 8.55 0.85 -1.43
C ILE A 183 8.73 2.31 -1.01
N GLY A 184 8.65 2.61 0.29
CA GLY A 184 8.86 3.94 0.87
C GLY A 184 10.32 4.38 0.99
N GLU A 185 11.28 3.48 0.72
CA GLU A 185 12.69 3.84 0.76
C GLU A 185 13.13 4.51 -0.55
N PRO A 186 14.06 5.50 -0.48
CA PRO A 186 14.59 6.14 -1.68
C PRO A 186 15.25 5.10 -2.60
N GLU A 187 15.28 5.40 -3.89
CA GLU A 187 16.01 4.56 -4.83
C GLU A 187 17.49 4.56 -4.49
N ASN A 188 17.97 3.39 -4.11
CA ASN A 188 19.38 3.11 -3.97
C ASN A 188 19.67 1.75 -4.60
N ASP A 189 20.88 1.53 -5.06
CA ASP A 189 21.28 0.28 -5.72
C ASP A 189 21.35 -0.94 -4.80
N HIS A 190 21.02 -0.76 -3.51
CA HIS A 190 21.11 -1.84 -2.52
C HIS A 190 19.90 -2.79 -2.51
N HIS A 191 18.74 -2.37 -3.04
CA HIS A 191 17.55 -3.23 -3.12
C HIS A 191 17.33 -3.72 -4.55
N THR A 192 17.11 -5.04 -4.70
CA THR A 192 16.82 -5.62 -6.01
C THR A 192 15.35 -5.45 -6.37
N PHE A 193 14.47 -5.67 -5.41
CA PHE A 193 13.03 -5.48 -5.56
C PHE A 193 12.48 -4.67 -4.40
N LYS A 194 11.37 -3.98 -4.64
CA LYS A 194 10.64 -3.24 -3.61
C LYS A 194 9.24 -3.81 -3.47
N ALA A 195 8.76 -3.86 -2.23
CA ALA A 195 7.38 -4.25 -1.92
C ALA A 195 6.83 -3.40 -0.77
N PRO A 196 5.51 -3.22 -0.68
CA PRO A 196 4.91 -2.57 0.47
C PRO A 196 5.14 -3.43 1.73
N MET A 197 5.63 -2.81 2.79
CA MET A 197 5.84 -3.48 4.09
C MET A 197 4.53 -3.72 4.84
N SER A 198 3.44 -3.10 4.40
CA SER A 198 2.12 -3.23 4.98
C SER A 198 1.09 -3.23 3.86
N MET A 199 0.03 -4.01 3.99
CA MET A 199 -1.11 -3.99 3.06
C MET A 199 -1.80 -2.62 2.99
N ARG A 200 -1.44 -1.70 3.87
CA ARG A 200 -1.91 -0.31 3.89
C ARG A 200 -0.96 0.68 3.22
N SER A 201 0.30 0.31 3.05
CA SER A 201 1.32 1.13 2.38
C SER A 201 1.20 1.04 0.85
N VAL A 202 -0.04 1.04 0.35
CA VAL A 202 -0.30 0.86 -1.10
C VAL A 202 0.01 2.13 -1.88
N ASP A 203 0.16 3.25 -1.20
CA ASP A 203 0.38 4.55 -1.81
C ASP A 203 1.82 5.00 -1.66
N SER A 204 2.60 4.80 -2.71
CA SER A 204 3.82 5.59 -2.89
C SER A 204 3.41 7.05 -3.09
N GLY A 205 3.96 7.96 -2.31
CA GLY A 205 3.80 9.38 -2.55
C GLY A 205 4.29 9.72 -3.97
N ILE A 206 3.46 10.40 -4.75
CA ILE A 206 3.87 10.95 -6.04
C ILE A 206 4.66 12.21 -5.73
N SER A 207 5.96 12.22 -6.02
CA SER A 207 6.74 13.44 -6.05
C SER A 207 6.35 14.23 -7.29
N ILE A 208 5.73 15.39 -7.09
CA ILE A 208 5.46 16.32 -8.18
C ILE A 208 6.60 17.33 -8.18
N GLU A 209 7.45 17.27 -9.18
CA GLU A 209 8.43 18.32 -9.45
C GLU A 209 7.75 19.43 -10.25
N PHE A 210 7.69 20.60 -9.68
CA PHE A 210 7.27 21.80 -10.40
C PHE A 210 8.47 22.37 -11.15
N HIS A 211 8.53 22.19 -12.46
CA HIS A 211 9.40 22.98 -13.31
C HIS A 211 8.82 24.41 -13.41
N ARG A 212 9.50 25.36 -12.79
CA ARG A 212 9.24 26.77 -13.14
C ARG A 212 9.75 26.99 -14.57
N PRO A 213 8.95 27.55 -15.46
CA PRO A 213 9.48 28.01 -16.75
C PRO A 213 10.57 29.04 -16.44
N GLU A 214 11.73 28.87 -17.06
CA GLU A 214 12.79 29.89 -17.01
C GLU A 214 12.17 31.18 -17.59
N GLU A 215 12.17 32.24 -16.80
CA GLU A 215 11.85 33.56 -17.29
C GLU A 215 12.90 33.91 -18.33
N SER A 216 12.52 33.88 -19.60
CA SER A 216 13.36 34.39 -20.69
C SER A 216 13.49 35.90 -20.51
N GLU A 217 14.71 36.35 -20.20
CA GLU A 217 15.10 37.76 -20.31
C GLU A 217 14.93 38.31 -21.73
#